data_58d54654e4bf5220614589b07ddd087d
#
_entry.id   58d54654e4bf5220614589b07ddd087d
#
_cell.length_a   1.000
_cell.length_b   1.000
_cell.length_c   1.000
_cell.angle_alpha   90.00
_cell.angle_beta   90.00
_cell.angle_gamma   90.00
#
_symmetry.space_group_name_H-M   'P 1'
#
loop_
_entity.id
_entity.type
_entity.pdbx_description
1 polymer ?
#
loop_
_entity_poly.entity_id
_entity_poly.type
_entity_poly.pdbx_seq_one_letter_code
_entity_poly.pdbx_strand_id
1 'polypeptide(L)'
;MAKNRVVVVGGGLAGLAATMKLAELGIGVDCLSLTPVKRSHSVCAQGGINSVNELTRQQGDSEWLHLDDTVYGGDFLQHQPPVKEMAYWAPKIIDLMDRLGVPFNRTPEGYRDQRRFGGTLFKRTSFAGATTGQQLLYALDEQVRRWQSTGSVAMYEGWDYLGPVLDDDGRCRGVTAQNLVTMEIRVFPADAVIVATGGCGLIYGRSTMSMACTGSAASRSALAGAKYANGEFIQVHPTAIPGADKLRLMSESA
;
A
#
# COMPACT_ATOMS: atom_id res chain seq x y z
N MET A 1 -13.45 -20.06 -19.39
CA MET A 1 -13.06 -19.37 -18.15
C MET A 1 -11.56 -19.14 -18.22
N ALA A 2 -11.08 -17.90 -18.06
CA ALA A 2 -9.64 -17.64 -18.01
C ALA A 2 -9.10 -18.33 -16.74
N LYS A 3 -8.26 -19.34 -16.92
CA LYS A 3 -7.59 -20.03 -15.82
C LYS A 3 -6.62 -19.04 -15.14
N ASN A 4 -6.64 -18.98 -13.82
CA ASN A 4 -5.72 -18.24 -12.97
C ASN A 4 -5.77 -16.71 -13.21
N ARG A 5 -6.91 -16.09 -12.90
CA ARG A 5 -7.06 -14.64 -12.93
C ARG A 5 -7.37 -14.09 -11.56
N VAL A 6 -6.68 -13.02 -11.16
CA VAL A 6 -6.88 -12.33 -9.88
C VAL A 6 -7.29 -10.88 -10.16
N VAL A 7 -8.28 -10.39 -9.43
CA VAL A 7 -8.59 -8.97 -9.39
C VAL A 7 -7.89 -8.33 -8.20
N VAL A 8 -7.15 -7.27 -8.46
CA VAL A 8 -6.55 -6.40 -7.42
C VAL A 8 -7.31 -5.07 -7.40
N VAL A 9 -7.90 -4.73 -6.28
CA VAL A 9 -8.64 -3.49 -6.08
C VAL A 9 -7.78 -2.51 -5.30
N GLY A 10 -7.30 -1.47 -5.97
CA GLY A 10 -6.45 -0.43 -5.41
C GLY A 10 -5.09 -0.31 -6.12
N GLY A 11 -4.84 0.85 -6.74
CA GLY A 11 -3.60 1.16 -7.48
C GLY A 11 -2.52 1.86 -6.63
N GLY A 12 -2.53 1.68 -5.30
CA GLY A 12 -1.47 2.15 -4.40
C GLY A 12 -0.30 1.16 -4.31
N LEU A 13 0.67 1.42 -3.40
CA LEU A 13 1.86 0.58 -3.23
C LEU A 13 1.51 -0.90 -3.02
N ALA A 14 0.55 -1.20 -2.14
CA ALA A 14 0.16 -2.57 -1.84
C ALA A 14 -0.43 -3.29 -3.06
N GLY A 15 -1.33 -2.63 -3.79
CA GLY A 15 -1.96 -3.21 -4.98
C GLY A 15 -0.99 -3.39 -6.14
N LEU A 16 -0.12 -2.42 -6.40
CA LEU A 16 0.91 -2.54 -7.44
C LEU A 16 1.93 -3.63 -7.11
N ALA A 17 2.37 -3.74 -5.84
CA ALA A 17 3.26 -4.81 -5.41
C ALA A 17 2.62 -6.20 -5.58
N ALA A 18 1.35 -6.35 -5.18
CA ALA A 18 0.60 -7.58 -5.39
C ALA A 18 0.45 -7.91 -6.89
N THR A 19 0.09 -6.91 -7.72
CA THR A 19 -0.05 -7.05 -9.17
C THR A 19 1.26 -7.51 -9.82
N MET A 20 2.36 -6.84 -9.48
CA MET A 20 3.69 -7.21 -9.98
C MET A 20 4.03 -8.66 -9.60
N LYS A 21 3.83 -9.02 -8.32
CA LYS A 21 4.18 -10.36 -7.84
C LYS A 21 3.33 -11.46 -8.45
N LEU A 22 2.03 -11.24 -8.64
CA LEU A 22 1.15 -12.18 -9.32
C LEU A 22 1.56 -12.38 -10.79
N ALA A 23 1.87 -11.30 -11.50
CA ALA A 23 2.34 -11.37 -12.87
C ALA A 23 3.67 -12.12 -13.00
N GLU A 24 4.62 -11.94 -12.08
CA GLU A 24 5.87 -12.72 -11.99
C GLU A 24 5.61 -14.22 -11.82
N LEU A 25 4.53 -14.59 -11.14
CA LEU A 25 4.10 -15.98 -10.95
C LEU A 25 3.28 -16.53 -12.14
N GLY A 26 3.13 -15.78 -13.22
CA GLY A 26 2.38 -16.18 -14.40
C GLY A 26 0.85 -16.11 -14.23
N ILE A 27 0.37 -15.38 -13.24
CA ILE A 27 -1.06 -15.20 -12.96
C ILE A 27 -1.55 -13.95 -13.67
N GLY A 28 -2.65 -14.03 -14.42
CA GLY A 28 -3.29 -12.88 -15.05
C GLY A 28 -3.94 -11.96 -14.03
N VAL A 29 -3.77 -10.64 -14.16
CA VAL A 29 -4.28 -9.68 -13.20
C VAL A 29 -5.11 -8.59 -13.87
N ASP A 30 -6.29 -8.32 -13.30
CA ASP A 30 -7.04 -7.08 -13.51
C ASP A 30 -6.84 -6.18 -12.30
N CYS A 31 -6.14 -5.05 -12.48
CA CYS A 31 -5.90 -4.09 -11.41
C CYS A 31 -6.82 -2.88 -11.58
N LEU A 32 -7.74 -2.70 -10.63
CA LEU A 32 -8.70 -1.60 -10.59
C LEU A 32 -8.20 -0.48 -9.68
N SER A 33 -8.29 0.75 -10.13
CA SER A 33 -7.91 1.92 -9.33
C SER A 33 -8.97 3.01 -9.45
N LEU A 34 -9.39 3.56 -8.32
CA LEU A 34 -10.35 4.68 -8.27
C LEU A 34 -9.80 5.93 -8.95
N THR A 35 -8.51 6.19 -8.79
CA THR A 35 -7.79 7.32 -9.37
C THR A 35 -6.65 6.80 -10.25
N PRO A 36 -6.06 7.62 -11.14
CA PRO A 36 -4.79 7.29 -11.75
C PRO A 36 -3.78 6.84 -10.68
N VAL A 37 -3.06 5.74 -10.91
CA VAL A 37 -2.20 5.13 -9.87
C VAL A 37 -1.20 6.12 -9.29
N LYS A 38 -0.63 7.01 -10.11
CA LYS A 38 0.31 8.08 -9.71
C LYS A 38 -0.33 9.17 -8.84
N ARG A 39 -1.64 9.10 -8.60
CA ARG A 39 -2.40 9.97 -7.69
C ARG A 39 -2.96 9.25 -6.47
N SER A 40 -2.59 7.97 -6.28
CA SER A 40 -2.95 7.25 -5.06
C SER A 40 -2.34 7.93 -3.82
N HIS A 41 -2.93 7.71 -2.66
CA HIS A 41 -2.44 8.31 -1.40
C HIS A 41 -0.97 7.99 -1.12
N SER A 42 -0.47 6.85 -1.59
CA SER A 42 0.92 6.43 -1.44
C SER A 42 1.94 7.48 -1.94
N VAL A 43 1.59 8.30 -2.93
CA VAL A 43 2.46 9.36 -3.47
C VAL A 43 2.81 10.42 -2.42
N CYS A 44 1.98 10.58 -1.39
CA CYS A 44 2.15 11.61 -0.36
C CYS A 44 3.13 11.21 0.74
N ALA A 45 3.58 9.95 0.81
CA ALA A 45 4.47 9.48 1.86
C ALA A 45 5.88 10.11 1.71
N GLN A 46 6.39 10.69 2.78
CA GLN A 46 7.66 11.44 2.80
C GLN A 46 8.67 10.84 3.78
N GLY A 47 8.22 10.32 4.92
CA GLY A 47 9.06 9.90 6.04
C GLY A 47 10.11 8.87 5.69
N GLY A 48 9.75 7.91 4.89
CA GLY A 48 10.58 6.79 4.52
C GLY A 48 9.95 5.45 4.85
N ILE A 49 10.72 4.39 4.73
CA ILE A 49 10.28 3.01 4.96
C ILE A 49 11.29 2.31 5.87
N ASN A 50 10.78 1.67 6.93
CA ASN A 50 11.60 1.04 7.95
C ASN A 50 12.05 -0.35 7.53
N SER A 51 13.33 -0.64 7.67
CA SER A 51 13.86 -2.00 7.67
C SER A 51 15.19 -2.11 8.40
N VAL A 52 15.40 -3.25 9.00
CA VAL A 52 16.71 -3.64 9.50
C VAL A 52 17.66 -3.84 8.32
N ASN A 53 18.90 -3.44 8.43
CA ASN A 53 19.96 -3.74 7.47
C ASN A 53 21.23 -4.25 8.18
N GLU A 54 22.26 -4.59 7.43
CA GLU A 54 23.49 -5.12 8.01
C GLU A 54 24.16 -4.13 8.97
N LEU A 55 24.17 -2.84 8.66
CA LEU A 55 24.79 -1.82 9.53
C LEU A 55 24.05 -1.67 10.86
N THR A 56 22.71 -1.71 10.84
CA THR A 56 21.92 -1.63 12.08
C THR A 56 22.04 -2.93 12.89
N ARG A 57 22.17 -4.11 12.24
CA ARG A 57 22.42 -5.39 12.93
C ARG A 57 23.71 -5.36 13.73
N GLN A 58 24.78 -4.79 13.15
CA GLN A 58 26.06 -4.62 13.85
C GLN A 58 25.95 -3.71 15.08
N GLN A 59 24.93 -2.86 15.11
CA GLN A 59 24.59 -2.00 16.25
C GLN A 59 23.63 -2.66 17.26
N GLY A 60 23.29 -3.92 17.06
CA GLY A 60 22.38 -4.69 17.92
C GLY A 60 20.92 -4.67 17.51
N ASP A 61 20.59 -4.14 16.33
CA ASP A 61 19.22 -4.15 15.80
C ASP A 61 18.83 -5.54 15.24
N SER A 62 17.52 -5.81 15.14
CA SER A 62 16.98 -7.04 14.57
C SER A 62 15.53 -6.83 14.10
N GLU A 63 15.05 -7.75 13.26
CA GLU A 63 13.63 -7.79 12.87
C GLU A 63 12.73 -7.99 14.09
N TRP A 64 13.21 -8.67 15.12
CA TRP A 64 12.47 -8.82 16.38
C TRP A 64 12.30 -7.48 17.09
N LEU A 65 13.37 -6.67 17.16
CA LEU A 65 13.28 -5.31 17.72
C LEU A 65 12.44 -4.38 16.84
N HIS A 66 12.43 -4.60 15.52
CA HIS A 66 11.51 -3.87 14.63
C HIS A 66 10.04 -4.25 14.88
N LEU A 67 9.76 -5.53 15.11
CA LEU A 67 8.44 -5.99 15.53
C LEU A 67 8.04 -5.37 16.86
N ASP A 68 8.94 -5.42 17.86
CA ASP A 68 8.69 -4.93 19.22
C ASP A 68 8.39 -3.43 19.22
N ASP A 69 9.20 -2.60 18.55
CA ASP A 69 8.95 -1.17 18.35
C ASP A 69 7.58 -0.90 17.72
N THR A 70 7.18 -1.71 16.74
CA THR A 70 5.90 -1.54 16.04
C THR A 70 4.72 -1.93 16.91
N VAL A 71 4.87 -3.02 17.67
CA VAL A 71 3.84 -3.48 18.62
C VAL A 71 3.66 -2.49 19.75
N TYR A 72 4.76 -2.00 20.31
CA TYR A 72 4.76 -0.95 21.33
C TYR A 72 4.11 0.35 20.82
N GLY A 73 4.51 0.80 19.62
CA GLY A 73 3.96 2.01 19.00
C GLY A 73 2.46 1.91 18.67
N GLY A 74 1.93 0.71 18.50
CA GLY A 74 0.50 0.43 18.32
C GLY A 74 -0.24 0.14 19.63
N ASP A 75 0.36 0.41 20.79
CA ASP A 75 -0.20 0.20 22.13
C ASP A 75 -0.72 -1.23 22.33
N PHE A 76 -0.08 -2.21 21.70
CA PHE A 76 -0.40 -3.65 21.73
C PHE A 76 -1.81 -4.02 21.19
N LEU A 77 -2.50 -3.10 20.50
CA LEU A 77 -3.85 -3.32 19.99
C LEU A 77 -3.86 -4.02 18.62
N GLN A 78 -2.77 -3.97 17.88
CA GLN A 78 -2.68 -4.50 16.53
C GLN A 78 -2.68 -6.04 16.49
N HIS A 79 -3.16 -6.59 15.39
CA HIS A 79 -3.00 -8.00 15.07
C HIS A 79 -1.52 -8.30 14.79
N GLN A 80 -0.82 -8.93 15.74
CA GLN A 80 0.65 -9.06 15.73
C GLN A 80 1.23 -9.96 14.64
N PRO A 81 0.61 -11.09 14.22
CA PRO A 81 1.18 -11.94 13.19
C PRO A 81 1.51 -11.22 11.87
N PRO A 82 0.61 -10.39 11.27
CA PRO A 82 0.97 -9.60 10.10
C PRO A 82 2.09 -8.59 10.35
N VAL A 83 2.19 -8.01 11.55
CA VAL A 83 3.27 -7.08 11.91
C VAL A 83 4.62 -7.80 11.93
N LYS A 84 4.66 -9.03 12.45
CA LYS A 84 5.84 -9.88 12.41
C LYS A 84 6.29 -10.14 10.97
N GLU A 85 5.37 -10.60 10.12
CA GLU A 85 5.68 -10.85 8.71
C GLU A 85 6.21 -9.58 8.02
N MET A 86 5.58 -8.43 8.26
CA MET A 86 6.06 -7.13 7.74
C MET A 86 7.49 -6.85 8.16
N ALA A 87 7.84 -6.98 9.44
CA ALA A 87 9.19 -6.70 9.94
C ALA A 87 10.24 -7.63 9.31
N TYR A 88 9.93 -8.92 9.14
CA TYR A 88 10.83 -9.92 8.56
C TYR A 88 10.97 -9.81 7.03
N TRP A 89 9.94 -9.31 6.34
CA TRP A 89 10.01 -9.09 4.89
C TRP A 89 10.59 -7.73 4.50
N ALA A 90 10.53 -6.74 5.40
CA ALA A 90 10.97 -5.37 5.12
C ALA A 90 12.38 -5.26 4.51
N PRO A 91 13.42 -5.97 5.00
CA PRO A 91 14.76 -5.92 4.41
C PRO A 91 14.75 -6.30 2.93
N LYS A 92 14.08 -7.41 2.59
CA LYS A 92 13.99 -7.92 1.21
C LYS A 92 13.22 -6.98 0.30
N ILE A 93 12.16 -6.35 0.82
CA ILE A 93 11.35 -5.39 0.07
C ILE A 93 12.17 -4.14 -0.25
N ILE A 94 12.91 -3.60 0.71
CA ILE A 94 13.75 -2.42 0.48
C ILE A 94 14.89 -2.72 -0.49
N ASP A 95 15.51 -3.89 -0.39
CA ASP A 95 16.51 -4.33 -1.36
C ASP A 95 15.94 -4.50 -2.77
N LEU A 96 14.70 -4.97 -2.88
CA LEU A 96 13.99 -5.03 -4.14
C LEU A 96 13.75 -3.62 -4.70
N MET A 97 13.22 -2.69 -3.88
CA MET A 97 12.96 -1.31 -4.30
C MET A 97 14.23 -0.60 -4.76
N ASP A 98 15.34 -0.81 -4.06
CA ASP A 98 16.65 -0.27 -4.45
C ASP A 98 17.08 -0.79 -5.83
N ARG A 99 16.94 -2.10 -6.06
CA ARG A 99 17.24 -2.72 -7.37
C ARG A 99 16.27 -2.29 -8.48
N LEU A 100 15.05 -1.92 -8.15
CA LEU A 100 14.10 -1.35 -9.09
C LEU A 100 14.36 0.14 -9.40
N GLY A 101 15.42 0.72 -8.82
CA GLY A 101 15.86 2.06 -9.14
C GLY A 101 15.28 3.17 -8.26
N VAL A 102 14.70 2.84 -7.12
CA VAL A 102 14.30 3.88 -6.14
C VAL A 102 15.55 4.62 -5.66
N PRO A 103 15.65 5.95 -5.86
CA PRO A 103 16.83 6.73 -5.54
C PRO A 103 16.91 7.02 -4.04
N PHE A 104 17.06 5.99 -3.22
CA PHE A 104 17.28 6.18 -1.79
C PHE A 104 18.52 7.04 -1.53
N ASN A 105 18.44 7.89 -0.51
CA ASN A 105 19.58 8.65 -0.04
C ASN A 105 20.75 7.72 0.27
N ARG A 106 21.99 8.20 -0.01
CA ARG A 106 23.23 7.44 0.18
C ARG A 106 24.17 8.17 1.12
N THR A 107 24.93 7.39 1.88
CA THR A 107 26.10 7.90 2.62
C THR A 107 27.23 8.21 1.62
N PRO A 108 28.27 8.98 2.03
CA PRO A 108 29.42 9.22 1.18
C PRO A 108 30.12 7.94 0.69
N GLU A 109 30.02 6.84 1.43
CA GLU A 109 30.58 5.52 1.09
C GLU A 109 29.69 4.72 0.12
N GLY A 110 28.48 5.24 -0.20
CA GLY A 110 27.55 4.62 -1.14
C GLY A 110 26.51 3.68 -0.53
N TYR A 111 26.50 3.48 0.78
CA TYR A 111 25.46 2.72 1.45
C TYR A 111 24.13 3.48 1.48
N ARG A 112 22.98 2.78 1.60
CA ARG A 112 21.70 3.43 1.85
C ARG A 112 21.76 4.19 3.17
N ASP A 113 21.53 5.50 3.12
CA ASP A 113 21.40 6.31 4.31
C ASP A 113 20.08 6.00 5.03
N GLN A 114 20.14 5.94 6.33
CA GLN A 114 18.99 5.65 7.19
C GLN A 114 18.92 6.66 8.33
N ARG A 115 17.70 7.06 8.65
CA ARG A 115 17.41 7.99 9.74
C ARG A 115 16.53 7.35 10.81
N ARG A 116 16.50 7.93 11.99
CA ARG A 116 15.46 7.64 12.99
C ARG A 116 14.21 8.42 12.60
N PHE A 117 13.09 7.71 12.55
CA PHE A 117 11.81 8.31 12.23
C PHE A 117 10.69 7.57 12.94
N GLY A 118 9.65 8.31 13.41
CA GLY A 118 8.49 7.71 14.04
C GLY A 118 8.77 7.02 15.39
N GLY A 119 9.80 7.47 16.13
CA GLY A 119 10.08 6.92 17.46
C GLY A 119 10.88 5.61 17.47
N THR A 120 11.37 5.13 16.32
CA THR A 120 12.20 3.91 16.26
C THR A 120 13.45 4.00 17.12
N LEU A 121 13.85 2.88 17.74
CA LEU A 121 15.07 2.82 18.58
C LEU A 121 16.33 2.98 17.72
N PHE A 122 16.33 2.40 16.52
CA PHE A 122 17.48 2.41 15.60
C PHE A 122 17.21 3.26 14.35
N LYS A 123 18.27 3.62 13.63
CA LYS A 123 18.18 4.30 12.34
C LYS A 123 17.76 3.30 11.25
N ARG A 124 16.49 2.96 11.15
CA ARG A 124 15.95 1.96 10.21
C ARG A 124 15.30 2.54 8.97
N THR A 125 15.04 3.84 8.95
CA THR A 125 14.19 4.45 7.92
C THR A 125 15.01 4.82 6.70
N SER A 126 14.90 4.03 5.63
CA SER A 126 15.42 4.38 4.30
C SER A 126 14.49 5.38 3.64
N PHE A 127 15.02 6.42 2.99
CA PHE A 127 14.24 7.52 2.45
C PHE A 127 14.83 8.06 1.14
N ALA A 128 14.00 8.72 0.33
CA ALA A 128 14.38 9.42 -0.90
C ALA A 128 13.95 10.89 -0.78
N GLY A 129 14.69 11.66 0.01
CA GLY A 129 14.33 13.04 0.34
C GLY A 129 12.91 13.15 0.87
N ALA A 130 12.15 14.13 0.37
CA ALA A 130 10.72 14.35 0.67
C ALA A 130 9.77 13.61 -0.28
N THR A 131 10.28 12.76 -1.18
CA THR A 131 9.49 12.11 -2.25
C THR A 131 9.49 10.59 -2.16
N THR A 132 9.78 10.03 -0.99
CA THR A 132 9.94 8.57 -0.81
C THR A 132 8.76 7.80 -1.37
N GLY A 133 7.53 8.15 -1.00
CA GLY A 133 6.32 7.46 -1.49
C GLY A 133 6.14 7.56 -2.99
N GLN A 134 6.43 8.72 -3.57
CA GLN A 134 6.39 8.94 -5.02
C GLN A 134 7.38 8.03 -5.75
N GLN A 135 8.61 7.94 -5.27
CA GLN A 135 9.65 7.13 -5.90
C GLN A 135 9.33 5.63 -5.82
N LEU A 136 8.88 5.16 -4.65
CA LEU A 136 8.42 3.78 -4.48
C LEU A 136 7.26 3.45 -5.42
N LEU A 137 6.28 4.35 -5.51
CA LEU A 137 5.10 4.17 -6.35
C LEU A 137 5.47 4.12 -7.83
N TYR A 138 6.36 5.01 -8.28
CA TYR A 138 6.79 5.06 -9.68
C TYR A 138 7.56 3.80 -10.07
N ALA A 139 8.46 3.32 -9.22
CA ALA A 139 9.18 2.07 -9.48
C ALA A 139 8.24 0.87 -9.65
N LEU A 140 7.22 0.75 -8.80
CA LEU A 140 6.21 -0.31 -8.93
C LEU A 140 5.30 -0.12 -10.15
N ASP A 141 4.85 1.11 -10.44
CA ASP A 141 4.04 1.39 -11.63
C ASP A 141 4.78 1.02 -12.91
N GLU A 142 6.07 1.34 -13.01
CA GLU A 142 6.90 0.95 -14.16
C GLU A 142 6.95 -0.58 -14.35
N GLN A 143 7.11 -1.34 -13.27
CA GLN A 143 7.10 -2.79 -13.34
C GLN A 143 5.72 -3.33 -13.76
N VAL A 144 4.65 -2.77 -13.22
CA VAL A 144 3.29 -3.15 -13.60
C VAL A 144 3.01 -2.82 -15.08
N ARG A 145 3.45 -1.63 -15.57
CA ARG A 145 3.34 -1.25 -16.98
C ARG A 145 4.12 -2.18 -17.89
N ARG A 146 5.28 -2.68 -17.46
CA ARG A 146 6.01 -3.72 -18.20
C ARG A 146 5.18 -4.98 -18.36
N TRP A 147 4.51 -5.45 -17.29
CA TRP A 147 3.63 -6.62 -17.37
C TRP A 147 2.34 -6.34 -18.15
N GLN A 148 1.86 -5.11 -18.16
CA GLN A 148 0.75 -4.70 -19.01
C GLN A 148 1.11 -4.82 -20.50
N SER A 149 2.33 -4.46 -20.88
CA SER A 149 2.79 -4.56 -22.28
C SER A 149 2.88 -6.01 -22.79
N THR A 150 3.02 -6.99 -21.89
CA THR A 150 3.00 -8.42 -22.22
C THR A 150 1.59 -9.04 -22.24
N GLY A 151 0.57 -8.26 -21.86
CA GLY A 151 -0.81 -8.74 -21.75
C GLY A 151 -1.14 -9.52 -20.47
N SER A 152 -0.16 -9.68 -19.55
CA SER A 152 -0.37 -10.39 -18.28
C SER A 152 -1.19 -9.57 -17.28
N VAL A 153 -1.16 -8.24 -17.39
CA VAL A 153 -1.87 -7.29 -16.52
C VAL A 153 -2.76 -6.39 -17.37
N ALA A 154 -3.99 -6.17 -16.92
CA ALA A 154 -4.86 -5.11 -17.41
C ALA A 154 -5.09 -4.07 -16.30
N MET A 155 -4.87 -2.78 -16.63
CA MET A 155 -5.06 -1.68 -15.70
C MET A 155 -6.36 -0.94 -15.99
N TYR A 156 -7.20 -0.78 -14.97
CA TYR A 156 -8.49 -0.10 -15.02
C TYR A 156 -8.48 1.09 -14.05
N GLU A 157 -7.98 2.23 -14.53
CA GLU A 157 -7.97 3.49 -13.77
C GLU A 157 -9.30 4.23 -13.95
N GLY A 158 -9.79 4.89 -12.89
CA GLY A 158 -11.09 5.55 -12.88
C GLY A 158 -12.26 4.59 -12.70
N TRP A 159 -12.04 3.47 -12.00
CA TRP A 159 -13.08 2.49 -11.68
C TRP A 159 -13.31 2.41 -10.17
N ASP A 160 -14.57 2.62 -9.74
CA ASP A 160 -14.99 2.47 -8.34
C ASP A 160 -15.45 1.03 -8.09
N TYR A 161 -14.91 0.44 -7.03
CA TYR A 161 -15.31 -0.89 -6.56
C TYR A 161 -16.68 -0.83 -5.89
N LEU A 162 -17.65 -1.58 -6.41
CA LEU A 162 -19.01 -1.64 -5.89
C LEU A 162 -19.26 -2.80 -4.91
N GLY A 163 -18.48 -3.88 -5.00
CA GLY A 163 -18.61 -5.02 -4.09
C GLY A 163 -18.07 -6.31 -4.70
N PRO A 164 -17.92 -7.37 -3.85
CA PRO A 164 -17.56 -8.68 -4.34
C PRO A 164 -18.77 -9.36 -5.01
N VAL A 165 -18.50 -10.23 -5.97
CA VAL A 165 -19.47 -11.18 -6.53
C VAL A 165 -19.29 -12.49 -5.79
N LEU A 166 -20.36 -12.97 -5.14
CA LEU A 166 -20.36 -14.23 -4.42
C LEU A 166 -21.23 -15.25 -5.16
N ASP A 167 -20.83 -16.52 -5.14
CA ASP A 167 -21.68 -17.62 -5.58
C ASP A 167 -22.62 -18.08 -4.44
N ASP A 168 -23.48 -19.05 -4.73
CA ASP A 168 -24.47 -19.58 -3.79
C ASP A 168 -23.83 -20.22 -2.55
N ASP A 169 -22.56 -20.65 -2.63
CA ASP A 169 -21.77 -21.15 -1.51
C ASP A 169 -21.07 -20.02 -0.71
N GLY A 170 -21.26 -18.74 -1.09
CA GLY A 170 -20.63 -17.58 -0.47
C GLY A 170 -19.14 -17.39 -0.86
N ARG A 171 -18.66 -18.09 -1.91
CA ARG A 171 -17.28 -17.92 -2.38
C ARG A 171 -17.18 -16.72 -3.32
N CYS A 172 -16.12 -15.93 -3.14
CA CYS A 172 -15.85 -14.81 -4.03
C CYS A 172 -15.44 -15.29 -5.43
N ARG A 173 -16.15 -14.79 -6.46
CA ARG A 173 -15.96 -15.11 -7.89
C ARG A 173 -15.54 -13.89 -8.71
N GLY A 174 -15.24 -12.80 -8.07
CA GLY A 174 -14.83 -11.56 -8.72
C GLY A 174 -15.38 -10.34 -8.03
N VAL A 175 -15.45 -9.25 -8.77
CA VAL A 175 -15.95 -7.96 -8.26
C VAL A 175 -16.86 -7.30 -9.26
N THR A 176 -17.75 -6.45 -8.77
CA THR A 176 -18.48 -5.47 -9.58
C THR A 176 -17.83 -4.11 -9.37
N ALA A 177 -17.59 -3.39 -10.46
CA ALA A 177 -17.04 -2.05 -10.44
C ALA A 177 -17.71 -1.14 -11.46
N GLN A 178 -17.62 0.16 -11.24
CA GLN A 178 -18.19 1.20 -12.10
C GLN A 178 -17.09 2.09 -12.67
N ASN A 179 -17.13 2.32 -13.97
CA ASN A 179 -16.32 3.33 -14.63
C ASN A 179 -16.86 4.72 -14.28
N LEU A 180 -16.02 5.59 -13.74
CA LEU A 180 -16.42 6.93 -13.27
C LEU A 180 -16.63 7.94 -14.40
N VAL A 181 -16.23 7.62 -15.63
CA VAL A 181 -16.41 8.49 -16.80
C VAL A 181 -17.62 8.08 -17.60
N THR A 182 -17.72 6.79 -17.93
CA THR A 182 -18.81 6.26 -18.78
C THR A 182 -20.03 5.84 -17.98
N MET A 183 -19.92 5.72 -16.65
CA MET A 183 -20.91 5.16 -15.73
C MET A 183 -21.26 3.70 -16.00
N GLU A 184 -20.49 3.01 -16.84
CA GLU A 184 -20.62 1.58 -17.11
C GLU A 184 -20.39 0.78 -15.81
N ILE A 185 -21.29 -0.15 -15.52
CA ILE A 185 -21.11 -1.14 -14.46
C ILE A 185 -20.69 -2.45 -15.11
N ARG A 186 -19.59 -3.02 -14.62
CA ARG A 186 -19.01 -4.27 -15.15
C ARG A 186 -18.67 -5.23 -14.04
N VAL A 187 -18.89 -6.52 -14.31
CA VAL A 187 -18.37 -7.62 -13.49
C VAL A 187 -16.99 -8.02 -14.02
N PHE A 188 -16.05 -8.13 -13.11
CA PHE A 188 -14.69 -8.64 -13.33
C PHE A 188 -14.59 -10.03 -12.69
N PRO A 189 -14.74 -11.13 -13.44
CA PRO A 189 -14.64 -12.48 -12.91
C PRO A 189 -13.20 -12.78 -12.47
N ALA A 190 -13.03 -13.46 -11.34
CA ALA A 190 -11.72 -13.84 -10.83
C ALA A 190 -11.79 -15.08 -9.93
N ASP A 191 -10.68 -15.80 -9.86
CA ASP A 191 -10.48 -16.94 -8.94
C ASP A 191 -10.18 -16.46 -7.51
N ALA A 192 -9.62 -15.22 -7.39
CA ALA A 192 -9.38 -14.55 -6.11
C ALA A 192 -9.41 -13.03 -6.26
N VAL A 193 -9.69 -12.34 -5.17
CA VAL A 193 -9.72 -10.87 -5.10
C VAL A 193 -8.80 -10.40 -3.98
N ILE A 194 -7.96 -9.42 -4.29
CA ILE A 194 -7.12 -8.72 -3.30
C ILE A 194 -7.65 -7.29 -3.16
N VAL A 195 -8.10 -6.92 -1.97
CA VAL A 195 -8.54 -5.54 -1.67
C VAL A 195 -7.38 -4.80 -1.02
N ALA A 196 -6.84 -3.79 -1.74
CA ALA A 196 -5.67 -3.00 -1.36
C ALA A 196 -5.98 -1.49 -1.44
N THR A 197 -7.16 -1.08 -0.99
CA THR A 197 -7.74 0.25 -1.19
C THR A 197 -7.31 1.28 -0.13
N GLY A 198 -6.37 0.92 0.74
CA GLY A 198 -5.91 1.81 1.81
C GLY A 198 -6.91 1.94 2.95
N GLY A 199 -6.74 2.98 3.74
CA GLY A 199 -7.54 3.21 4.95
C GLY A 199 -8.79 4.04 4.72
N CYS A 200 -9.48 4.38 5.83
CA CYS A 200 -10.77 5.09 5.85
C CYS A 200 -10.69 6.44 6.60
N GLY A 201 -9.52 7.10 6.60
CA GLY A 201 -9.29 8.30 7.41
C GLY A 201 -10.27 9.45 7.15
N LEU A 202 -10.87 9.55 5.96
CA LEU A 202 -11.77 10.65 5.61
C LEU A 202 -13.06 10.65 6.45
N ILE A 203 -13.52 9.49 6.93
CA ILE A 203 -14.76 9.42 7.72
C ILE A 203 -14.67 10.14 9.08
N TYR A 204 -13.46 10.43 9.56
CA TYR A 204 -13.23 11.08 10.86
C TYR A 204 -13.22 12.63 10.79
N GLY A 205 -13.57 13.21 9.63
CA GLY A 205 -13.70 14.65 9.43
C GLY A 205 -12.37 15.37 9.25
N ARG A 206 -11.43 15.28 10.19
CA ARG A 206 -10.08 15.88 10.07
C ARG A 206 -9.06 14.79 9.80
N SER A 207 -8.47 14.78 8.63
CA SER A 207 -7.52 13.77 8.20
C SER A 207 -6.42 14.36 7.31
N THR A 208 -5.22 13.81 7.40
CA THR A 208 -4.12 14.06 6.45
C THR A 208 -4.16 13.08 5.27
N MET A 209 -5.06 12.11 5.28
CA MET A 209 -5.22 11.14 4.20
C MET A 209 -5.85 11.76 2.96
N SER A 210 -5.71 11.09 1.83
CA SER A 210 -6.37 11.47 0.57
C SER A 210 -7.89 11.48 0.71
N MET A 211 -8.55 12.38 -0.01
CA MET A 211 -10.01 12.41 -0.16
C MET A 211 -10.58 11.10 -0.73
N ALA A 212 -9.76 10.32 -1.42
CA ALA A 212 -10.13 8.98 -1.91
C ALA A 212 -10.12 7.90 -0.82
N CYS A 213 -9.59 8.17 0.39
CA CYS A 213 -9.55 7.23 1.51
C CYS A 213 -10.88 7.22 2.28
N THR A 214 -11.96 6.89 1.61
CA THR A 214 -13.33 6.92 2.13
C THR A 214 -13.71 5.68 2.94
N GLY A 215 -12.96 4.58 2.83
CA GLY A 215 -13.31 3.29 3.43
C GLY A 215 -14.45 2.54 2.72
N SER A 216 -14.97 3.06 1.60
CA SER A 216 -16.11 2.47 0.90
C SER A 216 -15.89 1.00 0.51
N ALA A 217 -14.70 0.66 0.00
CA ALA A 217 -14.39 -0.71 -0.40
C ALA A 217 -14.33 -1.67 0.80
N ALA A 218 -13.72 -1.26 1.92
CA ALA A 218 -13.71 -2.03 3.16
C ALA A 218 -15.12 -2.26 3.69
N SER A 219 -15.96 -1.20 3.71
CA SER A 219 -17.37 -1.26 4.13
C SER A 219 -18.17 -2.23 3.26
N ARG A 220 -18.10 -2.10 1.93
CA ARG A 220 -18.82 -2.99 1.00
C ARG A 220 -18.39 -4.45 1.13
N SER A 221 -17.08 -4.68 1.35
CA SER A 221 -16.57 -6.04 1.59
C SER A 221 -17.06 -6.60 2.93
N ALA A 222 -17.07 -5.80 3.99
CA ALA A 222 -17.58 -6.20 5.30
C ALA A 222 -19.09 -6.51 5.26
N LEU A 223 -19.89 -5.68 4.57
CA LEU A 223 -21.33 -5.92 4.35
C LEU A 223 -21.59 -7.24 3.58
N ALA A 224 -20.64 -7.67 2.75
CA ALA A 224 -20.68 -8.94 2.04
C ALA A 224 -20.13 -10.13 2.86
N GLY A 225 -19.81 -9.91 4.15
CA GLY A 225 -19.37 -10.95 5.08
C GLY A 225 -17.87 -11.06 5.31
N ALA A 226 -17.04 -10.20 4.70
CA ALA A 226 -15.61 -10.18 5.01
C ALA A 226 -15.37 -9.67 6.44
N LYS A 227 -14.42 -10.31 7.13
CA LYS A 227 -14.02 -9.86 8.48
C LYS A 227 -13.21 -8.57 8.37
N TYR A 228 -13.52 -7.61 9.24
CA TYR A 228 -12.79 -6.36 9.37
C TYR A 228 -12.11 -6.29 10.75
N ALA A 229 -10.85 -5.92 10.78
CA ALA A 229 -10.08 -5.86 12.02
C ALA A 229 -9.23 -4.58 12.05
N ASN A 230 -8.91 -4.14 13.25
CA ASN A 230 -8.07 -2.98 13.54
C ASN A 230 -8.56 -1.67 12.88
N GLY A 231 -9.88 -1.48 12.79
CA GLY A 231 -10.49 -0.26 12.26
C GLY A 231 -10.20 1.02 13.06
N GLU A 232 -9.74 0.86 14.30
CA GLU A 232 -9.30 1.94 15.19
C GLU A 232 -7.98 2.58 14.77
N PHE A 233 -7.14 1.92 13.96
CA PHE A 233 -5.86 2.46 13.50
C PHE A 233 -6.04 3.47 12.36
N ILE A 234 -6.17 4.74 12.75
CA ILE A 234 -6.25 5.87 11.82
C ILE A 234 -5.06 6.79 12.07
N GLN A 235 -4.22 6.97 11.04
CA GLN A 235 -3.10 7.88 11.13
C GLN A 235 -3.52 9.31 10.80
N VAL A 236 -3.20 10.24 11.69
CA VAL A 236 -3.24 11.68 11.42
C VAL A 236 -1.85 12.23 11.67
N HIS A 237 -1.24 12.85 10.65
CA HIS A 237 0.09 13.40 10.77
C HIS A 237 0.09 14.65 11.68
N PRO A 238 0.96 14.75 12.70
CA PRO A 238 0.93 15.85 13.67
C PRO A 238 1.35 17.19 13.06
N THR A 239 2.22 17.19 12.04
CA THR A 239 2.67 18.40 11.35
C THR A 239 1.76 18.69 10.16
N ALA A 240 0.58 19.23 10.43
CA ALA A 240 -0.43 19.48 9.43
C ALA A 240 -1.00 20.89 9.51
N ILE A 241 -1.30 21.48 8.35
CA ILE A 241 -1.95 22.79 8.24
C ILE A 241 -3.47 22.56 8.10
N PRO A 242 -4.29 23.16 8.97
CA PRO A 242 -5.73 23.08 8.82
C PRO A 242 -6.20 23.67 7.49
N GLY A 243 -7.14 23.00 6.83
CA GLY A 243 -7.85 23.45 5.64
C GLY A 243 -9.35 23.29 5.82
N ALA A 244 -10.13 23.86 4.94
CA ALA A 244 -11.60 23.76 4.99
C ALA A 244 -12.09 22.33 4.67
N ASP A 245 -11.36 21.62 3.83
CA ASP A 245 -11.68 20.30 3.31
C ASP A 245 -10.97 19.17 4.10
N LYS A 246 -9.70 19.37 4.43
CA LYS A 246 -8.86 18.38 5.14
C LYS A 246 -7.65 19.05 5.78
N LEU A 247 -6.93 18.29 6.63
CA LEU A 247 -5.59 18.66 7.08
C LEU A 247 -4.59 18.44 5.94
N ARG A 248 -3.75 19.44 5.67
CA ARG A 248 -2.69 19.32 4.66
C ARG A 248 -1.36 19.06 5.34
N LEU A 249 -0.70 18.00 4.93
CA LEU A 249 0.64 17.67 5.40
C LEU A 249 1.59 18.82 5.02
N MET A 250 2.33 19.34 5.99
CA MET A 250 3.33 20.39 5.75
C MET A 250 4.63 19.77 5.26
N SER A 251 5.30 18.98 6.09
CA SER A 251 6.49 18.22 5.73
C SER A 251 6.82 17.21 6.84
N GLU A 252 7.27 16.02 6.44
CA GLU A 252 7.85 15.03 7.36
C GLU A 252 9.37 15.19 7.50
N SER A 253 9.97 16.08 6.70
CA SER A 253 11.43 16.28 6.62
C SER A 253 11.86 17.67 7.15
N ALA A 254 10.92 18.42 7.70
CA ALA A 254 11.19 19.74 8.26
C ALA A 254 11.68 19.65 9.71
#